data_719f8300b122d060145bda3ccba6d504
#
_entry.id   719f8300b122d060145bda3ccba6d504
#
_cell.length_a   1.000
_cell.length_b   1.000
_cell.length_c   1.000
_cell.angle_alpha   90.00
_cell.angle_beta   90.00
_cell.angle_gamma   90.00
#
_symmetry.space_group_name_H-M   'P 1'
#
loop_
_entity.id
_entity.type
_entity.pdbx_description
1 polymer ?
#
loop_
_entity_poly.entity_id
_entity_poly.type
_entity_poly.pdbx_seq_one_letter_code
_entity_poly.pdbx_strand_id
1 'polypeptide(L)'
;MTDRERFLNQARSYIGKNGDYVCSKKLHLGLICDWCAYSISAIMKDCGFIGKYQGGIYGYASDAAREDSGKYGTWFRKGDKKPQPGDYIMFRYSSFTTPIDKYSASHVGIVESVNGNVITTLEGNVDGSSANWAATSSYKRKTRYLSSDDVYAFYRPFWKGEDEPKTTATSSGTDSKKIDVVYQVHTLGGSWLPDVKNLDDFAGIENRSVDGIRISLSSGHIRYRVHLTGGSWLPWVKDRNDYAGIYGRKIDGIQAELFGLDGYAVEYRVSTVGSTSYLPWVRGWNDADDNGYAGIYGKSVDKVQIRIIKA
;
A
#
# COMPACT_ATOMS: atom_id res chain seq x y z
N MET A 1 17.11 -13.64 -18.58
CA MET A 1 17.10 -13.43 -17.11
C MET A 1 16.59 -12.02 -16.86
N THR A 2 15.48 -11.89 -16.16
CA THR A 2 14.85 -10.60 -15.84
C THR A 2 15.66 -9.85 -14.78
N ASP A 3 15.38 -8.54 -14.59
CA ASP A 3 16.05 -7.76 -13.54
C ASP A 3 15.72 -8.29 -12.14
N ARG A 4 14.48 -8.74 -11.92
CA ARG A 4 14.07 -9.40 -10.67
C ARG A 4 14.84 -10.70 -10.42
N GLU A 5 15.00 -11.54 -11.43
CA GLU A 5 15.83 -12.76 -11.33
C GLU A 5 17.30 -12.43 -11.05
N ARG A 6 17.85 -11.39 -11.70
CA ARG A 6 19.21 -10.90 -11.40
C ARG A 6 19.35 -10.47 -9.96
N PHE A 7 18.38 -9.70 -9.46
CA PHE A 7 18.33 -9.28 -8.05
C PHE A 7 18.28 -10.46 -7.09
N LEU A 8 17.39 -11.42 -7.32
CA LEU A 8 17.25 -12.61 -6.47
C LEU A 8 18.53 -13.50 -6.53
N ASN A 9 19.14 -13.66 -7.68
CA ASN A 9 20.39 -14.42 -7.81
C ASN A 9 21.54 -13.71 -7.09
N GLN A 10 21.62 -12.40 -7.19
CA GLN A 10 22.59 -11.60 -6.43
C GLN A 10 22.34 -11.72 -4.92
N ALA A 11 21.09 -11.67 -4.47
CA ALA A 11 20.72 -11.84 -3.08
C ALA A 11 21.14 -13.24 -2.56
N ARG A 12 20.93 -14.29 -3.34
CA ARG A 12 21.39 -15.64 -3.00
C ARG A 12 22.91 -15.75 -2.81
N SER A 13 23.67 -14.98 -3.59
CA SER A 13 25.15 -14.97 -3.49
C SER A 13 25.67 -14.35 -2.19
N TYR A 14 24.79 -13.66 -1.45
CA TYR A 14 25.10 -13.09 -0.14
C TYR A 14 24.95 -14.09 1.02
N ILE A 15 24.34 -15.25 0.81
CA ILE A 15 24.16 -16.26 1.87
C ILE A 15 25.53 -16.60 2.49
N GLY A 16 25.60 -16.53 3.82
CA GLY A 16 26.81 -16.72 4.61
C GLY A 16 27.71 -15.50 4.75
N LYS A 17 27.39 -14.37 4.09
CA LYS A 17 28.12 -13.10 4.28
C LYS A 17 27.72 -12.46 5.60
N ASN A 18 28.59 -11.64 6.15
CA ASN A 18 28.41 -10.92 7.43
C ASN A 18 28.35 -9.41 7.25
N GLY A 19 28.20 -8.68 8.36
CA GLY A 19 28.12 -7.21 8.35
C GLY A 19 29.37 -6.54 7.78
N ASP A 20 30.58 -7.07 8.02
CA ASP A 20 31.81 -6.53 7.42
C ASP A 20 31.77 -6.59 5.89
N TYR A 21 31.31 -7.71 5.33
CA TYR A 21 31.16 -7.84 3.89
C TYR A 21 30.19 -6.80 3.32
N VAL A 22 29.06 -6.58 3.98
CA VAL A 22 28.03 -5.64 3.52
C VAL A 22 28.45 -4.18 3.76
N CYS A 23 28.73 -3.83 5.01
CA CYS A 23 28.95 -2.45 5.41
C CYS A 23 30.32 -1.93 4.94
N SER A 24 31.40 -2.70 5.19
CA SER A 24 32.75 -2.24 4.90
C SER A 24 33.16 -2.48 3.44
N LYS A 25 33.01 -3.73 2.94
CA LYS A 25 33.53 -4.10 1.61
C LYS A 25 32.63 -3.65 0.47
N LYS A 26 31.28 -3.70 0.65
CA LYS A 26 30.33 -3.34 -0.43
C LYS A 26 29.92 -1.87 -0.40
N LEU A 27 29.59 -1.35 0.77
CA LEU A 27 29.05 0.01 0.91
C LEU A 27 30.07 1.06 1.39
N HIS A 28 31.24 0.63 1.89
CA HIS A 28 32.30 1.50 2.39
C HIS A 28 31.85 2.43 3.53
N LEU A 29 31.00 1.94 4.46
CA LEU A 29 30.45 2.73 5.54
C LEU A 29 31.44 3.00 6.69
N GLY A 30 32.59 2.33 6.74
CA GLY A 30 33.60 2.50 7.78
C GLY A 30 33.23 1.94 9.15
N LEU A 31 32.02 1.43 9.34
CA LEU A 31 31.54 0.80 10.57
C LEU A 31 30.54 -0.32 10.27
N ILE A 32 30.39 -1.23 11.23
CA ILE A 32 29.35 -2.25 11.21
C ILE A 32 28.21 -1.78 12.13
N CYS A 33 27.03 -1.61 11.58
CA CYS A 33 25.80 -1.21 12.29
C CYS A 33 24.71 -2.24 11.99
N ASP A 34 23.47 -2.01 12.38
CA ASP A 34 22.34 -2.82 11.94
C ASP A 34 22.22 -2.75 10.42
N TRP A 35 22.38 -3.89 9.74
CA TRP A 35 22.61 -3.93 8.31
C TRP A 35 21.56 -4.71 7.50
N CYS A 36 20.37 -4.94 8.05
CA CYS A 36 19.31 -5.61 7.30
C CYS A 36 18.96 -4.85 6.00
N ALA A 37 18.69 -3.54 6.09
CA ALA A 37 18.39 -2.69 4.93
C ALA A 37 19.65 -2.41 4.08
N TYR A 38 20.81 -2.24 4.71
CA TYR A 38 22.07 -2.10 3.98
C TYR A 38 22.39 -3.33 3.13
N SER A 39 21.99 -4.54 3.54
CA SER A 39 22.17 -5.72 2.71
C SER A 39 21.41 -5.66 1.40
N ILE A 40 20.18 -5.18 1.44
CA ILE A 40 19.36 -4.93 0.24
C ILE A 40 20.00 -3.86 -0.63
N SER A 41 20.44 -2.76 -0.04
CA SER A 41 21.13 -1.66 -0.75
C SER A 41 22.43 -2.11 -1.41
N ALA A 42 23.20 -2.96 -0.77
CA ALA A 42 24.42 -3.54 -1.34
C ALA A 42 24.11 -4.45 -2.55
N ILE A 43 23.07 -5.28 -2.44
CA ILE A 43 22.59 -6.14 -3.54
C ILE A 43 22.09 -5.28 -4.71
N MET A 44 21.29 -4.23 -4.44
CA MET A 44 20.83 -3.28 -5.45
C MET A 44 22.00 -2.58 -6.15
N LYS A 45 23.02 -2.16 -5.39
CA LYS A 45 24.25 -1.55 -5.91
C LYS A 45 25.01 -2.53 -6.83
N ASP A 46 25.20 -3.75 -6.39
CA ASP A 46 25.90 -4.78 -7.18
C ASP A 46 25.17 -5.12 -8.49
N CYS A 47 23.86 -5.02 -8.51
CA CYS A 47 23.04 -5.17 -9.71
C CYS A 47 23.03 -3.92 -10.62
N GLY A 48 23.53 -2.77 -10.17
CA GLY A 48 23.40 -1.50 -10.88
C GLY A 48 21.96 -0.95 -10.87
N PHE A 49 21.21 -1.22 -9.79
CA PHE A 49 19.78 -0.91 -9.68
C PHE A 49 19.46 0.30 -8.81
N ILE A 50 20.47 0.92 -8.20
CA ILE A 50 20.30 2.22 -7.53
C ILE A 50 19.96 3.28 -8.59
N GLY A 51 18.92 4.07 -8.32
CA GLY A 51 18.34 5.01 -9.27
C GLY A 51 17.38 4.39 -10.30
N LYS A 52 17.22 3.05 -10.27
CA LYS A 52 16.33 2.32 -11.17
C LYS A 52 15.14 1.64 -10.45
N TYR A 53 15.41 0.95 -9.36
CA TYR A 53 14.44 0.21 -8.54
C TYR A 53 14.53 0.57 -7.05
N GLN A 54 15.54 1.32 -6.67
CA GLN A 54 15.74 1.89 -5.35
C GLN A 54 16.47 3.24 -5.50
N GLY A 55 16.00 4.28 -4.80
CA GLY A 55 16.48 5.65 -4.99
C GLY A 55 17.88 5.90 -4.45
N GLY A 56 18.28 5.18 -3.39
CA GLY A 56 19.54 5.41 -2.69
C GLY A 56 20.05 4.22 -1.92
N ILE A 57 21.09 4.43 -1.13
CA ILE A 57 21.60 3.48 -0.14
C ILE A 57 20.83 3.71 1.16
N TYR A 58 20.09 2.73 1.61
CA TYR A 58 19.19 2.80 2.75
C TYR A 58 19.70 1.98 3.92
N GLY A 59 19.61 2.54 5.12
CA GLY A 59 20.08 1.94 6.37
C GLY A 59 18.96 1.48 7.29
N TYR A 60 17.78 2.09 7.20
CA TYR A 60 16.64 1.70 8.02
C TYR A 60 15.68 0.78 7.27
N ALA A 61 15.08 -0.15 7.99
CA ALA A 61 14.20 -1.18 7.43
C ALA A 61 12.99 -0.61 6.65
N SER A 62 12.55 0.59 6.99
CA SER A 62 11.42 1.27 6.34
C SER A 62 11.81 2.26 5.24
N ASP A 63 13.11 2.51 4.99
CA ASP A 63 13.54 3.58 4.08
C ASP A 63 12.97 3.42 2.66
N ALA A 64 13.00 2.21 2.09
CA ALA A 64 12.44 1.98 0.76
C ALA A 64 10.94 2.31 0.71
N ALA A 65 10.18 1.98 1.75
CA ALA A 65 8.76 2.32 1.84
C ALA A 65 8.53 3.83 1.98
N ARG A 66 9.41 4.50 2.73
CA ARG A 66 9.33 5.93 3.02
C ARG A 66 9.73 6.80 1.84
N GLU A 67 10.89 6.50 1.22
CA GLU A 67 11.52 7.37 0.24
C GLU A 67 11.14 7.03 -1.21
N ASP A 68 10.84 5.75 -1.49
CA ASP A 68 10.71 5.24 -2.85
C ASP A 68 9.27 4.93 -3.28
N SER A 69 8.30 4.92 -2.33
CA SER A 69 6.92 4.60 -2.66
C SER A 69 6.34 5.58 -3.69
N GLY A 70 5.82 5.02 -4.78
CA GLY A 70 5.27 5.78 -5.90
C GLY A 70 6.31 6.16 -6.97
N LYS A 71 7.62 6.07 -6.69
CA LYS A 71 8.68 6.41 -7.64
C LYS A 71 9.45 5.18 -8.15
N TYR A 72 9.87 4.31 -7.25
CA TYR A 72 10.66 3.12 -7.57
C TYR A 72 9.96 1.82 -7.19
N GLY A 73 8.86 1.89 -6.45
CA GLY A 73 8.08 0.75 -6.01
C GLY A 73 6.80 1.15 -5.31
N THR A 74 6.10 0.17 -4.76
CA THR A 74 4.86 0.35 -4.01
C THR A 74 4.93 -0.34 -2.67
N TRP A 75 4.64 0.40 -1.60
CA TRP A 75 4.40 -0.18 -0.28
C TRP A 75 2.95 -0.67 -0.16
N PHE A 76 2.74 -1.80 0.51
CA PHE A 76 1.42 -2.33 0.81
C PHE A 76 1.42 -3.13 2.11
N ARG A 77 0.30 -3.15 2.81
CA ARG A 77 0.14 -3.93 4.05
C ARG A 77 -0.03 -5.41 3.75
N LYS A 78 0.29 -6.24 4.74
CA LYS A 78 -0.09 -7.66 4.73
C LYS A 78 -1.61 -7.79 4.52
N GLY A 79 -2.02 -8.58 3.53
CA GLY A 79 -3.41 -8.77 3.15
C GLY A 79 -3.89 -7.92 1.97
N ASP A 80 -3.26 -6.78 1.70
CA ASP A 80 -3.67 -5.92 0.57
C ASP A 80 -3.34 -6.55 -0.79
N LYS A 81 -2.17 -7.18 -0.88
CA LYS A 81 -1.70 -7.89 -2.09
C LYS A 81 -0.97 -9.17 -1.67
N LYS A 82 -0.97 -10.17 -2.55
CA LYS A 82 -0.11 -11.35 -2.36
C LYS A 82 1.35 -10.95 -2.55
N PRO A 83 2.23 -11.26 -1.60
CA PRO A 83 3.67 -11.06 -1.79
C PRO A 83 4.18 -11.98 -2.92
N GLN A 84 5.24 -11.55 -3.57
CA GLN A 84 5.89 -12.30 -4.65
C GLN A 84 7.42 -12.23 -4.53
N PRO A 85 8.15 -13.12 -5.18
CA PRO A 85 9.60 -13.07 -5.19
C PRO A 85 10.12 -11.71 -5.63
N GLY A 86 11.10 -11.18 -4.92
CA GLY A 86 11.67 -9.85 -5.15
C GLY A 86 11.01 -8.72 -4.36
N ASP A 87 9.90 -8.95 -3.67
CA ASP A 87 9.36 -7.99 -2.71
C ASP A 87 10.29 -7.87 -1.49
N TYR A 88 10.34 -6.71 -0.87
CA TYR A 88 10.90 -6.57 0.47
C TYR A 88 9.80 -6.91 1.47
N ILE A 89 10.10 -7.79 2.42
CA ILE A 89 9.21 -8.14 3.53
C ILE A 89 9.60 -7.33 4.76
N MET A 90 8.64 -6.67 5.38
CA MET A 90 8.84 -5.79 6.51
C MET A 90 8.29 -6.41 7.78
N PHE A 91 9.13 -6.44 8.80
CA PHE A 91 8.80 -7.01 10.10
C PHE A 91 8.70 -5.91 11.15
N ARG A 92 7.79 -6.12 12.09
CA ARG A 92 7.68 -5.34 13.30
C ARG A 92 7.67 -6.27 14.51
N TYR A 93 8.72 -6.25 15.27
CA TYR A 93 8.81 -7.04 16.49
C TYR A 93 8.08 -6.34 17.64
N SER A 94 7.52 -7.12 18.57
CA SER A 94 6.66 -6.67 19.66
C SER A 94 7.29 -5.64 20.63
N SER A 95 8.60 -5.45 20.59
CA SER A 95 9.32 -4.44 21.39
C SER A 95 9.10 -2.99 20.92
N PHE A 96 8.50 -2.77 19.74
CA PHE A 96 8.23 -1.44 19.23
C PHE A 96 6.81 -0.98 19.60
N THR A 97 6.70 0.10 20.34
CA THR A 97 5.43 0.66 20.88
C THR A 97 4.77 1.72 19.99
N THR A 98 5.43 2.13 18.90
CA THR A 98 4.90 3.13 17.96
C THR A 98 3.72 2.60 17.15
N PRO A 99 2.75 3.44 16.73
CA PRO A 99 1.65 3.03 15.84
C PRO A 99 2.15 2.35 14.56
N ILE A 100 1.38 1.39 14.04
CA ILE A 100 1.75 0.67 12.81
C ILE A 100 1.44 1.56 11.59
N ASP A 101 2.50 2.05 10.98
CA ASP A 101 2.45 2.77 9.71
C ASP A 101 3.52 2.23 8.72
N LYS A 102 3.63 2.84 7.56
CA LYS A 102 4.65 2.47 6.56
C LYS A 102 6.10 2.71 7.03
N TYR A 103 6.28 3.38 8.15
CA TYR A 103 7.59 3.77 8.72
C TYR A 103 8.03 2.89 9.90
N SER A 104 7.25 1.89 10.27
CA SER A 104 7.40 1.16 11.55
C SER A 104 8.19 -0.15 11.43
N ALA A 105 8.92 -0.40 10.32
CA ALA A 105 9.70 -1.61 10.21
C ALA A 105 10.90 -1.61 11.16
N SER A 106 11.03 -2.67 11.94
CA SER A 106 12.20 -2.96 12.77
C SER A 106 13.22 -3.85 12.07
N HIS A 107 12.78 -4.58 11.03
CA HIS A 107 13.61 -5.46 10.24
C HIS A 107 13.04 -5.58 8.82
N VAL A 108 13.90 -5.87 7.85
CA VAL A 108 13.53 -6.07 6.45
C VAL A 108 14.34 -7.19 5.82
N GLY A 109 13.68 -7.98 4.98
CA GLY A 109 14.28 -9.02 4.16
C GLY A 109 13.75 -8.98 2.73
N ILE A 110 14.16 -9.94 1.92
CA ILE A 110 13.73 -10.13 0.53
C ILE A 110 12.90 -11.40 0.46
N VAL A 111 11.73 -11.35 -0.15
CA VAL A 111 10.93 -12.55 -0.47
C VAL A 111 11.65 -13.33 -1.59
N GLU A 112 12.04 -14.56 -1.32
CA GLU A 112 12.62 -15.46 -2.32
C GLU A 112 11.56 -16.31 -3.01
N SER A 113 10.59 -16.82 -2.23
CA SER A 113 9.44 -17.58 -2.75
C SER A 113 8.26 -17.54 -1.79
N VAL A 114 7.08 -17.81 -2.31
CA VAL A 114 5.82 -17.89 -1.54
C VAL A 114 5.10 -19.18 -1.91
N ASN A 115 4.76 -19.96 -0.90
CA ASN A 115 3.94 -21.16 -1.04
C ASN A 115 2.83 -21.16 0.02
N GLY A 116 1.64 -20.67 -0.37
CA GLY A 116 0.54 -20.48 0.57
C GLY A 116 0.90 -19.52 1.70
N ASN A 117 0.84 -20.01 2.94
CA ASN A 117 1.24 -19.26 4.14
C ASN A 117 2.75 -19.19 4.38
N VAL A 118 3.53 -20.05 3.71
CA VAL A 118 4.97 -20.14 3.91
C VAL A 118 5.70 -19.20 2.96
N ILE A 119 6.56 -18.35 3.50
CA ILE A 119 7.46 -17.48 2.74
C ILE A 119 8.90 -17.90 3.00
N THR A 120 9.66 -18.15 1.94
CA THR A 120 11.11 -18.23 2.03
C THR A 120 11.67 -16.83 1.82
N THR A 121 12.53 -16.38 2.73
CA THR A 121 13.14 -15.06 2.69
C THR A 121 14.67 -15.13 2.67
N LEU A 122 15.29 -14.06 2.17
CA LEU A 122 16.70 -13.79 2.23
C LEU A 122 16.92 -12.56 3.11
N GLU A 123 17.62 -12.72 4.23
CA GLU A 123 17.68 -11.70 5.27
C GLU A 123 19.10 -11.47 5.76
N GLY A 124 19.52 -10.22 5.78
CA GLY A 124 20.77 -9.78 6.43
C GLY A 124 20.55 -9.43 7.90
N ASN A 125 21.61 -9.41 8.68
CA ASN A 125 21.60 -9.05 10.10
C ASN A 125 20.75 -9.99 10.96
N VAL A 126 20.81 -11.30 10.70
CA VAL A 126 20.06 -12.32 11.46
C VAL A 126 20.99 -13.29 12.19
N ASP A 127 20.47 -13.89 13.25
CA ASP A 127 21.11 -14.91 14.06
C ASP A 127 22.49 -14.48 14.62
N GLY A 128 22.61 -13.21 15.02
CA GLY A 128 23.75 -12.67 15.74
C GLY A 128 23.75 -13.05 17.23
N SER A 129 24.89 -12.88 17.91
CA SER A 129 24.98 -13.01 19.35
C SER A 129 24.48 -11.74 20.06
N SER A 130 23.87 -11.89 21.24
CA SER A 130 23.33 -10.77 22.01
C SER A 130 24.36 -9.69 22.39
N ALA A 131 25.64 -10.08 22.53
CA ALA A 131 26.70 -9.15 22.93
C ALA A 131 27.20 -8.26 21.78
N ASN A 132 27.11 -8.72 20.52
CA ASN A 132 27.55 -7.97 19.35
C ASN A 132 26.79 -8.43 18.11
N TRP A 133 25.48 -8.12 18.08
CA TRP A 133 24.55 -8.60 17.08
C TRP A 133 25.00 -8.31 15.65
N ALA A 134 25.24 -7.06 15.32
CA ALA A 134 25.57 -6.64 13.96
C ALA A 134 26.85 -7.27 13.41
N ALA A 135 27.88 -7.44 14.26
CA ALA A 135 29.15 -8.02 13.84
C ALA A 135 29.12 -9.55 13.72
N THR A 136 28.31 -10.22 14.53
CA THR A 136 28.21 -11.68 14.57
C THR A 136 27.08 -12.24 13.73
N SER A 137 26.14 -11.41 13.29
CA SER A 137 25.03 -11.80 12.45
C SER A 137 25.47 -12.12 11.01
N SER A 138 24.61 -12.82 10.28
CA SER A 138 24.90 -13.26 8.92
C SER A 138 23.71 -13.06 7.99
N TYR A 139 23.95 -13.15 6.69
CA TYR A 139 22.92 -13.16 5.65
C TYR A 139 22.47 -14.59 5.43
N LYS A 140 21.17 -14.85 5.63
CA LYS A 140 20.64 -16.21 5.61
C LYS A 140 19.34 -16.32 4.82
N ARG A 141 19.05 -17.55 4.38
CA ARG A 141 17.70 -17.95 3.98
C ARG A 141 16.92 -18.33 5.23
N LYS A 142 15.73 -17.78 5.38
CA LYS A 142 14.82 -18.02 6.52
C LYS A 142 13.46 -18.50 6.01
N THR A 143 12.74 -19.22 6.86
CA THR A 143 11.32 -19.53 6.65
C THR A 143 10.49 -18.60 7.53
N ARG A 144 9.50 -17.95 6.92
CA ARG A 144 8.57 -17.04 7.56
C ARG A 144 7.13 -17.46 7.24
N TYR A 145 6.18 -16.96 8.01
CA TYR A 145 4.78 -17.26 7.80
C TYR A 145 3.98 -15.96 7.61
N LEU A 146 3.13 -15.92 6.58
CA LEU A 146 2.25 -14.76 6.35
C LEU A 146 1.30 -14.49 7.52
N SER A 147 0.90 -15.55 8.23
CA SER A 147 0.05 -15.45 9.42
C SER A 147 0.77 -14.87 10.63
N SER A 148 2.10 -14.78 10.63
CA SER A 148 2.87 -14.25 11.77
C SER A 148 2.56 -12.77 12.01
N ASP A 149 2.35 -12.36 13.27
CA ASP A 149 1.98 -10.99 13.63
C ASP A 149 3.13 -10.00 13.43
N ASP A 150 4.37 -10.47 13.40
CA ASP A 150 5.54 -9.65 13.13
C ASP A 150 5.66 -9.26 11.64
N VAL A 151 5.09 -10.03 10.71
CA VAL A 151 4.99 -9.64 9.29
C VAL A 151 3.83 -8.68 9.11
N TYR A 152 4.09 -7.42 8.77
CA TYR A 152 3.02 -6.43 8.68
C TYR A 152 2.87 -5.77 7.30
N ALA A 153 3.93 -5.71 6.49
CA ALA A 153 3.90 -5.02 5.20
C ALA A 153 4.95 -5.56 4.23
N PHE A 154 4.84 -5.09 3.00
CA PHE A 154 5.77 -5.37 1.91
C PHE A 154 6.05 -4.09 1.13
N TYR A 155 7.22 -4.05 0.47
CA TYR A 155 7.53 -3.06 -0.55
C TYR A 155 7.91 -3.80 -1.84
N ARG A 156 7.27 -3.47 -2.95
CA ARG A 156 7.51 -4.06 -4.27
C ARG A 156 8.21 -3.06 -5.17
N PRO A 157 9.48 -3.28 -5.54
CA PRO A 157 10.12 -2.50 -6.60
C PRO A 157 9.38 -2.65 -7.93
N PHE A 158 9.36 -1.62 -8.76
CA PHE A 158 8.75 -1.65 -10.10
C PHE A 158 9.62 -2.41 -11.12
N TRP A 159 9.69 -3.74 -10.98
CA TRP A 159 10.48 -4.59 -11.88
C TRP A 159 10.05 -4.44 -13.33
N LYS A 160 10.94 -3.98 -14.22
CA LYS A 160 10.62 -3.85 -15.65
C LYS A 160 10.32 -5.21 -16.28
N GLY A 161 9.20 -5.28 -17.00
CA GLY A 161 8.78 -6.43 -17.81
C GLY A 161 8.07 -7.55 -17.04
N GLU A 162 7.74 -7.36 -15.74
CA GLU A 162 7.13 -8.42 -14.95
C GLU A 162 5.81 -8.07 -14.27
N ASP A 163 5.51 -6.78 -14.10
CA ASP A 163 4.24 -6.29 -13.55
C ASP A 163 3.25 -5.80 -14.63
N GLU A 164 3.62 -5.93 -15.91
CA GLU A 164 2.66 -5.83 -17.01
C GLU A 164 1.87 -7.15 -17.09
N PRO A 165 0.52 -7.13 -17.02
CA PRO A 165 -0.25 -8.33 -17.32
C PRO A 165 0.16 -8.79 -18.73
N LYS A 166 0.57 -10.07 -18.87
CA LYS A 166 0.81 -10.68 -20.18
C LYS A 166 -0.46 -10.55 -21.03
N THR A 167 -0.58 -9.46 -21.72
CA THR A 167 -1.46 -9.35 -22.88
C THR A 167 -0.78 -10.11 -24.01
N THR A 168 -1.33 -11.27 -24.36
CA THR A 168 -1.13 -11.87 -25.66
C THR A 168 -1.33 -10.77 -26.71
N ALA A 169 -0.25 -10.43 -27.38
CA ALA A 169 -0.24 -9.44 -28.44
C ALA A 169 -1.20 -9.86 -29.55
N THR A 170 -2.27 -9.12 -29.71
CA THR A 170 -2.92 -8.93 -30.99
C THR A 170 -3.01 -7.44 -31.22
N SER A 171 -2.43 -7.06 -32.34
CA SER A 171 -2.18 -5.70 -32.83
C SER A 171 -3.42 -4.80 -32.84
N SER A 172 -3.14 -3.51 -32.67
CA SER A 172 -3.82 -2.29 -33.12
C SER A 172 -4.87 -1.68 -32.20
N GLY A 173 -4.63 -0.42 -31.86
CA GLY A 173 -5.64 0.51 -31.35
C GLY A 173 -5.28 1.09 -29.99
N THR A 174 -4.81 2.33 -29.97
CA THR A 174 -4.71 3.19 -28.78
C THR A 174 -6.10 3.46 -28.23
N ASP A 175 -6.60 2.56 -27.33
CA ASP A 175 -7.71 2.87 -26.44
C ASP A 175 -7.24 2.74 -25.00
N SER A 176 -7.02 3.87 -24.36
CA SER A 176 -6.78 3.94 -22.92
C SER A 176 -8.01 3.40 -22.21
N LYS A 177 -7.91 2.18 -21.64
CA LYS A 177 -9.01 1.51 -20.93
C LYS A 177 -9.53 2.43 -19.85
N LYS A 178 -10.71 3.00 -20.05
CA LYS A 178 -11.42 3.82 -19.07
C LYS A 178 -11.76 2.95 -17.86
N ILE A 179 -11.28 3.33 -16.69
CA ILE A 179 -11.64 2.67 -15.43
C ILE A 179 -12.96 3.27 -14.97
N ASP A 180 -13.99 2.46 -14.89
CA ASP A 180 -15.28 2.87 -14.36
C ASP A 180 -15.36 2.63 -12.87
N VAL A 181 -15.90 3.60 -12.13
CA VAL A 181 -16.31 3.45 -10.73
C VAL A 181 -17.83 3.33 -10.64
N VAL A 182 -18.30 2.37 -9.84
CA VAL A 182 -19.72 2.16 -9.57
C VAL A 182 -19.93 2.27 -8.06
N TYR A 183 -20.87 3.10 -7.64
CA TYR A 183 -21.13 3.37 -6.23
C TYR A 183 -22.59 3.62 -5.96
N GLN A 184 -23.01 3.34 -4.73
CA GLN A 184 -24.36 3.61 -4.23
C GLN A 184 -24.31 3.99 -2.76
N VAL A 185 -25.33 4.65 -2.27
CA VAL A 185 -25.48 4.98 -0.85
C VAL A 185 -26.78 4.40 -0.29
N HIS A 186 -26.77 4.12 1.00
CA HIS A 186 -27.95 3.83 1.79
C HIS A 186 -28.41 5.12 2.48
N THR A 187 -29.70 5.44 2.42
CA THR A 187 -30.23 6.64 3.06
C THR A 187 -30.74 6.33 4.46
N LEU A 188 -30.49 7.26 5.39
CA LEU A 188 -30.91 7.12 6.79
C LEU A 188 -32.39 6.80 6.90
N GLY A 189 -32.72 5.67 7.53
CA GLY A 189 -34.08 5.17 7.70
C GLY A 189 -34.78 4.75 6.39
N GLY A 190 -34.01 4.55 5.31
CA GLY A 190 -34.50 4.16 3.99
C GLY A 190 -33.89 2.86 3.47
N SER A 191 -33.43 2.90 2.23
CA SER A 191 -32.87 1.73 1.51
C SER A 191 -31.64 2.15 0.71
N TRP A 192 -30.95 1.15 0.13
CA TRP A 192 -29.94 1.36 -0.90
C TRP A 192 -30.57 1.98 -2.14
N LEU A 193 -29.97 3.06 -2.61
CA LEU A 193 -30.35 3.69 -3.86
C LEU A 193 -29.72 2.95 -5.05
N PRO A 194 -30.21 3.17 -6.28
CA PRO A 194 -29.58 2.60 -7.48
C PRO A 194 -28.10 2.91 -7.58
N ASP A 195 -27.37 2.04 -8.29
CA ASP A 195 -25.97 2.25 -8.63
C ASP A 195 -25.81 3.49 -9.53
N VAL A 196 -24.80 4.28 -9.21
CA VAL A 196 -24.31 5.39 -10.03
C VAL A 196 -22.97 5.01 -10.63
N LYS A 197 -22.79 5.25 -11.92
CA LYS A 197 -21.55 4.98 -12.64
C LYS A 197 -20.81 6.28 -12.94
N ASN A 198 -19.56 6.39 -12.53
CA ASN A 198 -18.74 7.59 -12.76
C ASN A 198 -19.45 8.87 -12.31
N LEU A 199 -19.64 9.82 -13.21
CA LEU A 199 -20.37 11.06 -13.00
C LEU A 199 -21.68 11.12 -13.81
N ASP A 200 -22.26 9.96 -14.16
CA ASP A 200 -23.53 9.91 -14.89
C ASP A 200 -24.64 10.54 -14.03
N ASP A 201 -24.48 10.47 -12.69
CA ASP A 201 -25.37 11.10 -11.71
C ASP A 201 -24.60 11.28 -10.38
N PHE A 202 -25.32 11.49 -9.30
CA PHE A 202 -24.83 11.44 -7.92
C PHE A 202 -25.57 10.34 -7.13
N ALA A 203 -24.88 9.73 -6.17
CA ALA A 203 -25.51 8.83 -5.23
C ALA A 203 -26.01 9.62 -4.02
N GLY A 204 -27.31 9.56 -3.75
CA GLY A 204 -27.95 10.25 -2.64
C GLY A 204 -29.31 10.83 -2.99
N ILE A 205 -29.90 11.50 -2.03
CA ILE A 205 -31.13 12.28 -2.18
C ILE A 205 -30.90 13.62 -1.47
N GLU A 206 -31.14 14.70 -2.17
CA GLU A 206 -30.97 16.04 -1.61
C GLU A 206 -31.69 16.18 -0.26
N ASN A 207 -30.97 16.74 0.72
CA ASN A 207 -31.45 16.95 2.09
C ASN A 207 -31.77 15.64 2.87
N ARG A 208 -31.39 14.46 2.39
CA ARG A 208 -31.56 13.19 3.09
C ARG A 208 -30.20 12.59 3.47
N SER A 209 -29.96 12.47 4.77
CA SER A 209 -28.70 11.93 5.28
C SER A 209 -28.40 10.52 4.77
N VAL A 210 -27.12 10.23 4.57
CA VAL A 210 -26.57 8.92 4.20
C VAL A 210 -26.06 8.21 5.47
N ASP A 211 -26.24 6.88 5.56
CA ASP A 211 -25.73 6.04 6.65
C ASP A 211 -24.97 4.80 6.16
N GLY A 212 -24.79 4.66 4.83
CA GLY A 212 -24.00 3.61 4.22
C GLY A 212 -23.54 3.94 2.81
N ILE A 213 -22.35 3.45 2.40
CA ILE A 213 -21.84 3.59 1.03
C ILE A 213 -21.17 2.28 0.60
N ARG A 214 -21.32 1.95 -0.70
CA ARG A 214 -20.62 0.86 -1.40
C ARG A 214 -19.96 1.40 -2.65
N ILE A 215 -18.72 0.95 -2.91
CA ILE A 215 -17.94 1.39 -4.08
C ILE A 215 -17.22 0.18 -4.68
N SER A 216 -17.16 0.12 -6.02
CA SER A 216 -16.38 -0.87 -6.78
C SER A 216 -15.84 -0.25 -8.06
N LEU A 217 -14.85 -0.91 -8.67
CA LEU A 217 -14.22 -0.52 -9.92
C LEU A 217 -14.42 -1.60 -10.99
N SER A 218 -14.39 -1.21 -12.26
CA SER A 218 -14.37 -2.15 -13.37
C SER A 218 -13.03 -2.88 -13.51
N SER A 219 -11.96 -2.34 -12.94
CA SER A 219 -10.62 -2.93 -12.88
C SER A 219 -9.84 -2.31 -11.71
N GLY A 220 -8.93 -3.08 -11.10
CA GLY A 220 -8.21 -2.68 -9.90
C GLY A 220 -9.07 -2.76 -8.65
N HIS A 221 -8.66 -2.10 -7.60
CA HIS A 221 -9.32 -2.15 -6.31
C HIS A 221 -9.42 -0.77 -5.67
N ILE A 222 -10.46 -0.57 -4.86
CA ILE A 222 -10.67 0.61 -4.04
C ILE A 222 -10.95 0.19 -2.60
N ARG A 223 -10.38 0.92 -1.64
CA ARG A 223 -10.82 0.86 -0.24
C ARG A 223 -11.36 2.20 0.17
N TYR A 224 -12.34 2.16 1.05
CA TYR A 224 -13.01 3.35 1.53
C TYR A 224 -13.50 3.14 2.95
N ARG A 225 -13.68 4.24 3.65
CA ARG A 225 -14.25 4.26 5.00
C ARG A 225 -15.04 5.53 5.21
N VAL A 226 -15.86 5.56 6.25
CA VAL A 226 -16.68 6.72 6.60
C VAL A 226 -16.45 7.13 8.04
N HIS A 227 -16.62 8.42 8.31
CA HIS A 227 -16.72 8.98 9.64
C HIS A 227 -18.19 9.13 10.02
N LEU A 228 -18.53 8.75 11.26
CA LEU A 228 -19.89 8.88 11.78
C LEU A 228 -20.06 10.21 12.49
N THR A 229 -21.14 10.91 12.23
CA THR A 229 -21.46 12.16 12.90
C THR A 229 -21.45 11.99 14.43
N GLY A 230 -20.62 12.78 15.12
CA GLY A 230 -20.40 12.66 16.56
C GLY A 230 -19.71 11.37 17.01
N GLY A 231 -19.06 10.66 16.09
CA GLY A 231 -18.37 9.40 16.37
C GLY A 231 -16.91 9.42 15.88
N SER A 232 -16.51 8.34 15.22
CA SER A 232 -15.15 8.13 14.72
C SER A 232 -15.16 7.52 13.32
N TRP A 233 -13.98 7.44 12.71
CA TRP A 233 -13.77 6.69 11.49
C TRP A 233 -14.02 5.19 11.72
N LEU A 234 -14.80 4.58 10.82
CA LEU A 234 -15.00 3.14 10.80
C LEU A 234 -13.81 2.43 10.10
N PRO A 235 -13.68 1.12 10.28
CA PRO A 235 -12.71 0.32 9.54
C PRO A 235 -12.85 0.46 8.03
N TRP A 236 -11.73 0.24 7.30
CA TRP A 236 -11.71 0.25 5.85
C TRP A 236 -12.49 -0.94 5.27
N VAL A 237 -13.31 -0.65 4.27
CA VAL A 237 -14.01 -1.63 3.42
C VAL A 237 -13.33 -1.66 2.06
N LYS A 238 -13.18 -2.87 1.50
CA LYS A 238 -12.57 -3.09 0.19
C LYS A 238 -13.63 -3.48 -0.84
N ASP A 239 -13.63 -2.77 -1.96
CA ASP A 239 -14.55 -3.02 -3.07
C ASP A 239 -16.01 -3.11 -2.55
N ARG A 240 -16.80 -4.06 -3.07
CA ARG A 240 -18.16 -4.35 -2.57
C ARG A 240 -18.24 -5.56 -1.67
N ASN A 241 -17.15 -5.95 -1.01
CA ASN A 241 -17.17 -7.07 -0.06
C ASN A 241 -18.11 -6.81 1.11
N ASP A 242 -18.27 -5.53 1.46
CA ASP A 242 -19.20 -5.03 2.48
C ASP A 242 -19.58 -3.57 2.16
N TYR A 243 -20.18 -2.86 3.10
CA TYR A 243 -20.45 -1.43 3.03
C TYR A 243 -19.76 -0.69 4.18
N ALA A 244 -19.35 0.55 3.93
CA ALA A 244 -18.88 1.44 4.97
C ALA A 244 -20.07 2.24 5.52
N GLY A 245 -20.33 2.11 6.82
CA GLY A 245 -21.43 2.76 7.51
C GLY A 245 -22.00 1.93 8.64
N ILE A 246 -22.99 2.46 9.33
CA ILE A 246 -23.84 1.78 10.32
C ILE A 246 -25.26 2.29 10.10
N TYR A 247 -26.20 1.40 9.81
CA TYR A 247 -27.60 1.78 9.62
C TYR A 247 -28.12 2.54 10.84
N GLY A 248 -28.79 3.65 10.57
CA GLY A 248 -29.29 4.56 11.58
C GLY A 248 -28.26 5.58 12.11
N ARG A 249 -27.00 5.54 11.64
CA ARG A 249 -25.94 6.47 12.03
C ARG A 249 -25.51 7.32 10.82
N LYS A 250 -25.69 8.66 10.95
CA LYS A 250 -25.34 9.63 9.89
C LYS A 250 -23.84 9.61 9.62
N ILE A 251 -23.48 9.77 8.34
CA ILE A 251 -22.10 9.92 7.87
C ILE A 251 -21.82 11.42 7.65
N ASP A 252 -20.65 11.91 8.07
CA ASP A 252 -20.19 13.27 7.86
C ASP A 252 -18.79 13.38 7.24
N GLY A 253 -18.17 12.22 6.91
CA GLY A 253 -16.89 12.16 6.24
C GLY A 253 -16.71 10.87 5.44
N ILE A 254 -16.05 10.96 4.30
CA ILE A 254 -15.70 9.82 3.42
C ILE A 254 -14.20 9.92 3.10
N GLN A 255 -13.51 8.79 3.14
CA GLN A 255 -12.17 8.62 2.62
C GLN A 255 -12.14 7.45 1.64
N ALA A 256 -11.38 7.59 0.54
CA ALA A 256 -11.22 6.55 -0.46
C ALA A 256 -9.79 6.55 -1.04
N GLU A 257 -9.29 5.37 -1.37
CA GLU A 257 -7.96 5.15 -1.93
C GLU A 257 -7.98 4.01 -2.94
N LEU A 258 -7.27 4.21 -4.07
CA LEU A 258 -7.07 3.15 -5.07
C LEU A 258 -5.85 2.30 -4.71
N PHE A 259 -5.90 1.03 -5.10
CA PHE A 259 -4.72 0.17 -5.11
C PHE A 259 -4.78 -0.83 -6.27
N GLY A 260 -3.59 -1.12 -6.83
CA GLY A 260 -3.48 -1.94 -8.05
C GLY A 260 -3.90 -1.21 -9.34
N LEU A 261 -3.86 0.12 -9.34
CA LEU A 261 -4.16 1.00 -10.48
C LEU A 261 -3.13 2.12 -10.56
N ASP A 262 -1.92 1.78 -11.01
CA ASP A 262 -0.85 2.76 -11.17
C ASP A 262 -1.21 3.77 -12.29
N GLY A 263 -0.87 5.04 -12.08
CA GLY A 263 -1.20 6.12 -13.00
C GLY A 263 -2.67 6.57 -12.95
N TYR A 264 -3.45 6.12 -11.97
CA TYR A 264 -4.81 6.59 -11.71
C TYR A 264 -4.96 7.09 -10.28
N ALA A 265 -5.91 7.99 -10.08
CA ALA A 265 -6.33 8.47 -8.77
C ALA A 265 -7.85 8.45 -8.66
N VAL A 266 -8.36 8.21 -7.46
CA VAL A 266 -9.76 8.45 -7.13
C VAL A 266 -9.93 9.89 -6.71
N GLU A 267 -10.92 10.57 -7.28
CA GLU A 267 -11.43 11.84 -6.78
C GLU A 267 -12.88 11.67 -6.35
N TYR A 268 -13.19 12.23 -5.20
CA TYR A 268 -14.54 12.16 -4.63
C TYR A 268 -14.89 13.45 -3.93
N ARG A 269 -16.18 13.74 -3.91
CA ARG A 269 -16.75 14.91 -3.22
C ARG A 269 -18.14 14.60 -2.69
N VAL A 270 -18.55 15.38 -1.70
CA VAL A 270 -19.88 15.27 -1.10
C VAL A 270 -20.59 16.62 -1.06
N SER A 271 -21.91 16.57 -1.00
CA SER A 271 -22.76 17.64 -0.51
C SER A 271 -23.23 17.27 0.90
N THR A 272 -23.56 18.26 1.70
CA THR A 272 -24.10 18.08 3.05
C THR A 272 -25.56 18.54 3.12
N VAL A 273 -26.32 17.89 3.98
CA VAL A 273 -27.73 18.28 4.23
C VAL A 273 -27.85 19.79 4.46
N GLY A 274 -28.77 20.43 3.74
CA GLY A 274 -28.98 21.88 3.77
C GLY A 274 -28.06 22.67 2.83
N SER A 275 -27.13 22.02 2.10
CA SER A 275 -26.29 22.70 1.12
C SER A 275 -26.84 22.50 -0.30
N THR A 276 -26.72 23.51 -1.12
CA THR A 276 -27.06 23.47 -2.56
C THR A 276 -25.85 23.17 -3.44
N SER A 277 -24.65 23.10 -2.85
CA SER A 277 -23.38 22.90 -3.57
C SER A 277 -22.57 21.74 -3.00
N TYR A 278 -21.73 21.17 -3.83
CA TYR A 278 -20.72 20.21 -3.41
C TYR A 278 -19.53 20.91 -2.76
N LEU A 279 -18.91 20.22 -1.82
CA LEU A 279 -17.58 20.56 -1.33
C LEU A 279 -16.54 20.33 -2.44
N PRO A 280 -15.33 20.89 -2.31
CA PRO A 280 -14.24 20.64 -3.25
C PRO A 280 -13.95 19.15 -3.43
N TRP A 281 -13.37 18.81 -4.60
CA TRP A 281 -12.89 17.47 -4.85
C TRP A 281 -11.71 17.12 -3.93
N VAL A 282 -11.76 15.94 -3.34
CA VAL A 282 -10.68 15.34 -2.58
C VAL A 282 -10.04 14.26 -3.45
N ARG A 283 -8.70 14.21 -3.48
CA ARG A 283 -7.93 13.25 -4.28
C ARG A 283 -7.22 12.26 -3.38
N GLY A 284 -7.60 10.97 -3.48
CA GLY A 284 -7.02 9.93 -2.66
C GLY A 284 -7.27 10.14 -1.17
N TRP A 285 -6.41 9.60 -0.36
CA TRP A 285 -6.44 9.76 1.09
C TRP A 285 -5.06 10.16 1.62
N ASN A 286 -5.04 11.10 2.57
CA ASN A 286 -3.84 11.54 3.26
C ASN A 286 -4.15 11.72 4.75
N ASP A 287 -3.37 11.08 5.63
CA ASP A 287 -3.50 11.17 7.09
C ASP A 287 -3.04 12.54 7.65
N ALA A 288 -2.15 13.20 6.92
CA ALA A 288 -1.45 14.39 7.42
C ALA A 288 -2.17 15.71 7.10
N ASP A 289 -3.30 15.65 6.38
CA ASP A 289 -3.99 16.85 5.87
C ASP A 289 -5.46 16.81 6.29
N ASP A 290 -5.93 17.90 6.89
CA ASP A 290 -7.35 18.11 7.19
C ASP A 290 -8.25 18.04 5.93
N ASN A 291 -7.67 18.16 4.75
CA ASN A 291 -8.32 17.97 3.46
C ASN A 291 -8.31 16.52 2.93
N GLY A 292 -7.75 15.56 3.67
CA GLY A 292 -7.67 14.16 3.27
C GLY A 292 -8.99 13.38 3.33
N TYR A 293 -10.14 14.07 3.45
CA TYR A 293 -11.48 13.47 3.42
C TYR A 293 -12.51 14.41 2.80
N ALA A 294 -13.55 13.85 2.19
CA ALA A 294 -14.70 14.61 1.72
C ALA A 294 -15.77 14.64 2.81
N GLY A 295 -16.07 15.83 3.32
CA GLY A 295 -17.07 16.05 4.36
C GLY A 295 -16.77 17.25 5.24
N ILE A 296 -17.61 17.46 6.24
CA ILE A 296 -17.43 18.42 7.33
C ILE A 296 -17.95 17.74 8.59
N TYR A 297 -17.11 17.55 9.59
CA TYR A 297 -17.52 16.95 10.86
C TYR A 297 -18.74 17.68 11.45
N GLY A 298 -19.73 16.90 11.85
CA GLY A 298 -21.01 17.38 12.36
C GLY A 298 -22.05 17.72 11.28
N LYS A 299 -21.69 17.75 9.99
CA LYS A 299 -22.64 17.99 8.87
C LYS A 299 -22.84 16.71 8.08
N SER A 300 -24.05 16.17 8.14
CA SER A 300 -24.38 14.90 7.46
C SER A 300 -24.28 15.03 5.96
N VAL A 301 -23.66 14.02 5.32
CA VAL A 301 -23.63 13.86 3.86
C VAL A 301 -25.01 13.50 3.32
N ASP A 302 -25.40 14.08 2.20
CA ASP A 302 -26.63 13.77 1.47
C ASP A 302 -26.40 13.30 0.03
N LYS A 303 -25.32 13.77 -0.64
CA LYS A 303 -24.98 13.40 -2.04
C LYS A 303 -23.48 13.12 -2.15
N VAL A 304 -23.14 12.13 -2.97
CA VAL A 304 -21.76 11.72 -3.23
C VAL A 304 -21.52 11.64 -4.72
N GLN A 305 -20.35 12.10 -5.17
CA GLN A 305 -19.84 11.90 -6.51
C GLN A 305 -18.41 11.36 -6.44
N ILE A 306 -18.11 10.37 -7.30
CA ILE A 306 -16.80 9.71 -7.37
C ILE A 306 -16.41 9.55 -8.83
N ARG A 307 -15.13 9.80 -9.12
CA ARG A 307 -14.53 9.55 -10.44
C ARG A 307 -13.13 9.00 -10.35
N ILE A 308 -12.70 8.30 -11.38
CA ILE A 308 -11.32 7.87 -11.57
C ILE A 308 -10.69 8.75 -12.65
N ILE A 309 -9.53 9.29 -12.34
CA ILE A 309 -8.77 10.15 -13.24
C ILE A 309 -7.39 9.55 -13.48
N LYS A 310 -6.72 9.93 -14.55
CA LYS A 310 -5.29 9.69 -14.71
C LYS A 310 -4.51 10.58 -13.74
N ALA A 311 -3.52 10.01 -13.04
CA ALA A 311 -2.71 10.67 -12.03
C ALA A 311 -1.62 11.56 -12.65
#